data_4b3b15c8843d96f3b8cb68761a7f4fd3
#
_entry.id   4b3b15c8843d96f3b8cb68761a7f4fd3
#
_cell.length_a   1.000
_cell.length_b   1.000
_cell.length_c   1.000
_cell.angle_alpha   90.00
_cell.angle_beta   90.00
_cell.angle_gamma   90.00
#
_symmetry.space_group_name_H-M   'P 1'
#
loop_
_entity.id
_entity.type
_entity.pdbx_description
1 polymer ?
#
loop_
_entity_poly.entity_id
_entity_poly.type
_entity_poly.pdbx_seq_one_letter_code
_entity_poly.pdbx_strand_id
1 'polypeptide(L)'
;MSNANVGKVFNMTGGSGGGGGSSRGNSTTSFGNDYTNPTDNPEPMNPDIFDDIDDVSWAKRAIVELAQLGIINGKTVNTFCPNDNITREEFVKLVVLAFVPESSRTATDVRFDDVDDDAWYASYVKIAYNNNIIKGVGDNRFGTGENITRQDAATIVYNSAISGSLMTKEELGDIAFEDAAYISDYAKEAVGALSQNRIINGVDGRNFAPLDYLTRAEAAKIIYGVYTVSE
;
A
#
# COMPACT_ATOMS: atom_id res chain seq x y z
N MET A 1 -3.86 -12.14 -24.34
CA MET A 1 -2.78 -11.21 -24.76
C MET A 1 -1.98 -10.93 -23.52
N SER A 2 -0.72 -11.32 -23.49
CA SER A 2 0.14 -11.35 -22.29
C SER A 2 0.43 -9.94 -21.78
N ASN A 3 0.17 -9.72 -20.48
CA ASN A 3 0.50 -8.50 -19.75
C ASN A 3 2.01 -8.35 -19.55
N ALA A 4 2.68 -7.79 -20.55
CA ALA A 4 4.13 -7.58 -20.53
C ALA A 4 4.57 -6.24 -19.89
N ASN A 5 3.70 -5.58 -19.10
CA ASN A 5 3.95 -4.20 -18.67
C ASN A 5 4.16 -3.99 -17.16
N VAL A 6 3.94 -4.98 -16.32
CA VAL A 6 4.04 -4.80 -14.87
C VAL A 6 5.47 -4.98 -14.36
N GLY A 7 6.26 -5.86 -14.96
CA GLY A 7 7.68 -6.00 -14.63
C GLY A 7 8.55 -4.77 -14.98
N LYS A 8 8.01 -3.80 -15.72
CA LYS A 8 8.73 -2.57 -16.08
C LYS A 8 8.58 -1.42 -15.09
N VAL A 9 7.62 -1.48 -14.19
CA VAL A 9 7.39 -0.42 -13.19
C VAL A 9 8.44 -0.46 -12.07
N PHE A 10 9.09 -1.59 -11.87
CA PHE A 10 10.08 -1.80 -10.82
C PHE A 10 11.53 -2.05 -11.31
N ASN A 11 11.78 -2.01 -12.63
CA ASN A 11 13.15 -2.07 -13.13
C ASN A 11 13.80 -0.68 -13.03
N MET A 12 14.49 -0.42 -11.93
CA MET A 12 15.47 0.65 -11.84
C MET A 12 16.70 0.27 -12.65
N THR A 13 16.68 0.56 -13.97
CA THR A 13 17.89 0.49 -14.78
C THR A 13 18.73 1.72 -14.48
N GLY A 14 19.84 1.51 -13.77
CA GLY A 14 20.90 2.48 -13.60
C GLY A 14 21.47 2.91 -14.95
N GLY A 15 21.29 4.17 -15.32
CA GLY A 15 21.97 4.83 -16.41
C GLY A 15 23.33 5.37 -15.92
N SER A 16 24.42 4.74 -16.34
CA SER A 16 25.78 5.24 -16.18
C SER A 16 26.01 6.45 -17.08
N GLY A 17 26.49 7.55 -16.50
CA GLY A 17 26.96 8.71 -17.27
C GLY A 17 27.78 9.64 -16.37
N GLY A 18 29.11 9.54 -16.50
CA GLY A 18 30.07 10.37 -15.77
C GLY A 18 30.17 11.79 -16.32
N GLY A 19 30.69 12.72 -15.50
CA GLY A 19 31.12 14.04 -15.91
C GLY A 19 31.12 15.06 -14.76
N GLY A 20 32.31 15.46 -14.31
CA GLY A 20 32.56 16.32 -13.17
C GLY A 20 32.20 17.80 -13.35
N GLY A 21 32.21 18.55 -12.24
CA GLY A 21 32.18 20.02 -12.25
C GLY A 21 31.60 20.64 -10.97
N SER A 22 32.47 21.12 -10.19
CA SER A 22 32.53 22.08 -9.09
C SER A 22 31.32 22.96 -8.73
N SER A 23 31.06 23.02 -7.40
CA SER A 23 30.73 24.19 -6.54
C SER A 23 29.43 24.97 -6.72
N ARG A 24 28.54 24.88 -5.76
CA ARG A 24 28.15 25.92 -4.75
C ARG A 24 26.84 25.56 -4.09
N GLY A 25 26.81 25.75 -2.78
CA GLY A 25 25.75 25.29 -1.92
C GLY A 25 24.38 25.90 -2.18
N ASN A 26 23.39 25.09 -1.99
CA ASN A 26 22.06 25.50 -1.58
C ASN A 26 21.51 24.38 -0.71
N SER A 27 21.05 24.78 0.47
CA SER A 27 20.50 23.92 1.51
C SER A 27 19.12 23.42 1.05
N THR A 28 19.10 22.23 0.50
CA THR A 28 17.86 21.47 0.31
C THR A 28 17.86 20.35 1.34
N THR A 29 16.85 20.33 2.21
CA THR A 29 16.55 19.26 3.13
C THR A 29 16.36 17.96 2.32
N SER A 30 17.45 17.21 2.21
CA SER A 30 17.43 15.85 1.67
C SER A 30 16.75 14.96 2.71
N PHE A 31 15.60 14.41 2.37
CA PHE A 31 15.07 13.24 3.06
C PHE A 31 16.04 12.10 2.75
N GLY A 32 16.97 11.88 3.67
CA GLY A 32 17.97 10.83 3.56
C GLY A 32 17.34 9.44 3.62
N ASN A 33 17.01 8.91 2.46
CA ASN A 33 16.96 7.48 2.26
C ASN A 33 18.37 7.05 1.88
N ASP A 34 19.17 6.74 2.87
CA ASP A 34 20.45 6.04 2.70
C ASP A 34 20.14 4.55 2.41
N TYR A 35 19.54 4.28 1.24
CA TYR A 35 19.43 2.93 0.73
C TYR A 35 20.57 2.71 -0.25
N THR A 36 21.60 2.03 0.22
CA THR A 36 22.61 1.42 -0.65
C THR A 36 21.90 0.48 -1.63
N ASN A 37 22.15 0.69 -2.92
CA ASN A 37 21.64 -0.11 -4.03
C ASN A 37 21.71 -1.61 -3.72
N PRO A 38 20.59 -2.37 -3.85
CA PRO A 38 20.70 -3.82 -3.85
C PRO A 38 21.48 -4.25 -5.09
N THR A 39 22.57 -4.93 -4.87
CA THR A 39 23.32 -5.64 -5.93
C THR A 39 22.38 -6.61 -6.65
N ASP A 40 22.56 -6.81 -7.97
CA ASP A 40 21.76 -7.63 -8.90
C ASP A 40 21.61 -9.13 -8.57
N ASN A 41 21.80 -9.51 -7.34
CA ASN A 41 21.55 -10.85 -6.83
C ASN A 41 20.61 -10.69 -5.61
N PRO A 42 19.33 -11.13 -5.67
CA PRO A 42 18.47 -11.05 -4.52
C PRO A 42 19.11 -11.88 -3.39
N GLU A 43 19.57 -11.18 -2.35
CA GLU A 43 19.97 -11.83 -1.11
C GLU A 43 18.86 -12.79 -0.69
N PRO A 44 19.20 -14.00 -0.20
CA PRO A 44 18.19 -14.93 0.28
C PRO A 44 17.34 -14.23 1.33
N MET A 45 16.00 -14.34 1.19
CA MET A 45 15.06 -13.75 2.14
C MET A 45 15.56 -13.97 3.57
N ASN A 46 15.82 -12.88 4.31
CA ASN A 46 16.04 -12.99 5.74
C ASN A 46 14.67 -13.16 6.42
N PRO A 47 14.29 -14.39 6.82
CA PRO A 47 12.98 -14.63 7.43
C PRO A 47 12.87 -14.03 8.83
N ASP A 48 13.99 -13.62 9.43
CA ASP A 48 14.11 -13.16 10.82
C ASP A 48 14.23 -11.63 10.89
N ILE A 49 13.61 -10.92 9.94
CA ILE A 49 13.64 -9.45 9.91
C ILE A 49 12.89 -8.83 11.11
N PHE A 50 11.89 -9.55 11.66
CA PHE A 50 11.13 -9.17 12.85
C PHE A 50 10.94 -10.38 13.77
N ASP A 51 11.07 -10.15 15.08
CA ASP A 51 11.02 -11.22 16.10
C ASP A 51 9.57 -11.66 16.45
N ASP A 52 8.56 -10.91 16.02
CA ASP A 52 7.15 -11.05 16.45
C ASP A 52 6.18 -11.47 15.34
N ILE A 53 6.68 -12.05 14.24
CA ILE A 53 5.84 -12.42 13.09
C ILE A 53 5.60 -13.93 12.94
N ASP A 54 6.15 -14.75 13.84
CA ASP A 54 6.01 -16.21 13.77
C ASP A 54 4.57 -16.68 14.01
N ASP A 55 3.85 -16.01 14.91
CA ASP A 55 2.45 -16.31 15.22
C ASP A 55 1.47 -15.92 14.10
N VAL A 56 1.92 -15.12 13.13
CA VAL A 56 1.16 -14.75 11.94
C VAL A 56 1.73 -15.35 10.66
N SER A 57 2.03 -16.65 10.71
CA SER A 57 2.65 -17.42 9.61
C SER A 57 1.97 -17.22 8.26
N TRP A 58 0.64 -16.98 8.24
CA TRP A 58 -0.17 -16.70 7.06
C TRP A 58 0.19 -15.36 6.38
N ALA A 59 0.76 -14.40 7.11
CA ALA A 59 1.20 -13.10 6.60
C ALA A 59 2.74 -12.96 6.56
N LYS A 60 3.50 -13.87 7.20
CA LYS A 60 4.95 -13.77 7.36
C LYS A 60 5.66 -13.46 6.04
N ARG A 61 5.33 -14.21 4.97
CA ARG A 61 5.92 -13.98 3.65
C ARG A 61 5.64 -12.56 3.13
N ALA A 62 4.40 -12.10 3.20
CA ALA A 62 4.01 -10.76 2.77
C ALA A 62 4.77 -9.66 3.54
N ILE A 63 4.87 -9.82 4.87
CA ILE A 63 5.59 -8.88 5.73
C ILE A 63 7.07 -8.82 5.34
N VAL A 64 7.74 -9.97 5.21
CA VAL A 64 9.17 -10.03 4.89
C VAL A 64 9.46 -9.42 3.52
N GLU A 65 8.74 -9.82 2.48
CA GLU A 65 8.97 -9.32 1.11
C GLU A 65 8.69 -7.82 0.99
N LEU A 66 7.58 -7.32 1.56
CA LEU A 66 7.28 -5.89 1.54
C LEU A 66 8.28 -5.06 2.37
N ALA A 67 8.85 -5.62 3.44
CA ALA A 67 9.90 -4.97 4.21
C ALA A 67 11.21 -4.89 3.43
N GLN A 68 11.60 -5.94 2.72
CA GLN A 68 12.78 -5.96 1.84
C GLN A 68 12.65 -4.96 0.69
N LEU A 69 11.43 -4.74 0.18
CA LEU A 69 11.12 -3.72 -0.82
C LEU A 69 11.06 -2.29 -0.24
N GLY A 70 11.23 -2.12 1.07
CA GLY A 70 11.13 -0.82 1.74
C GLY A 70 9.70 -0.23 1.76
N ILE A 71 8.68 -1.05 1.45
CA ILE A 71 7.28 -0.64 1.46
C ILE A 71 6.75 -0.55 2.88
N ILE A 72 7.08 -1.53 3.73
CA ILE A 72 6.68 -1.54 5.13
C ILE A 72 7.89 -1.50 6.05
N ASN A 73 7.68 -0.97 7.25
CA ASN A 73 8.68 -0.96 8.32
C ASN A 73 8.08 -1.52 9.61
N GLY A 74 8.94 -2.02 10.50
CA GLY A 74 8.54 -2.33 11.86
C GLY A 74 8.17 -1.07 12.64
N LYS A 75 7.50 -1.24 13.78
CA LYS A 75 7.35 -0.16 14.78
C LYS A 75 8.64 0.12 15.52
N THR A 76 9.51 -0.90 15.60
CA THR A 76 10.91 -0.79 16.03
C THR A 76 11.80 -1.53 15.03
N VAL A 77 13.09 -1.56 15.28
CA VAL A 77 14.07 -2.28 14.43
C VAL A 77 13.71 -3.77 14.32
N ASN A 78 13.23 -4.39 15.41
CA ASN A 78 13.02 -5.82 15.50
C ASN A 78 11.54 -6.22 15.64
N THR A 79 10.61 -5.28 15.77
CA THR A 79 9.19 -5.62 15.97
C THR A 79 8.30 -5.01 14.90
N PHE A 80 7.45 -5.85 14.32
CA PHE A 80 6.46 -5.43 13.33
C PHE A 80 5.14 -5.02 13.96
N CYS A 81 4.76 -5.62 15.09
CA CYS A 81 3.46 -5.50 15.77
C CYS A 81 2.29 -5.93 14.84
N PRO A 82 2.24 -7.20 14.41
CA PRO A 82 1.34 -7.69 13.37
C PRO A 82 -0.14 -7.56 13.72
N ASN A 83 -0.49 -7.64 15.02
CA ASN A 83 -1.87 -7.61 15.50
C ASN A 83 -2.37 -6.20 15.86
N ASP A 84 -1.50 -5.19 15.81
CA ASP A 84 -1.94 -3.80 16.01
C ASP A 84 -2.81 -3.34 14.84
N ASN A 85 -3.82 -2.53 15.13
CA ASN A 85 -4.57 -1.85 14.10
C ASN A 85 -3.66 -0.86 13.35
N ILE A 86 -3.89 -0.73 12.04
CA ILE A 86 -3.20 0.25 11.20
C ILE A 86 -4.08 1.49 11.03
N THR A 87 -3.47 2.68 11.14
CA THR A 87 -4.20 3.91 10.87
C THR A 87 -4.37 4.15 9.37
N ARG A 88 -5.31 5.03 9.02
CA ARG A 88 -5.63 5.34 7.63
C ARG A 88 -4.43 5.97 6.90
N GLU A 89 -3.72 6.89 7.54
CA GLU A 89 -2.52 7.52 6.97
C GLU A 89 -1.35 6.54 6.84
N GLU A 90 -1.16 5.62 7.79
CA GLU A 90 -0.16 4.56 7.68
C GLU A 90 -0.48 3.67 6.47
N PHE A 91 -1.72 3.24 6.32
CA PHE A 91 -2.14 2.39 5.21
C PHE A 91 -1.99 3.08 3.85
N VAL A 92 -2.39 4.35 3.73
CA VAL A 92 -2.24 5.13 2.49
C VAL A 92 -0.77 5.28 2.10
N LYS A 93 0.13 5.51 3.07
CA LYS A 93 1.58 5.50 2.81
C LYS A 93 2.03 4.18 2.17
N LEU A 94 1.62 3.03 2.75
CA LEU A 94 2.01 1.72 2.21
C LEU A 94 1.52 1.53 0.77
N VAL A 95 0.27 1.91 0.49
CA VAL A 95 -0.34 1.81 -0.84
C VAL A 95 0.39 2.69 -1.86
N VAL A 96 0.75 3.92 -1.48
CA VAL A 96 1.52 4.83 -2.36
C VAL A 96 2.90 4.25 -2.65
N LEU A 97 3.59 3.73 -1.63
CA LEU A 97 4.91 3.13 -1.81
C LEU A 97 4.86 1.86 -2.67
N ALA A 98 3.80 1.06 -2.54
CA ALA A 98 3.65 -0.18 -3.28
C ALA A 98 3.26 0.03 -4.76
N PHE A 99 2.37 0.99 -5.05
CA PHE A 99 1.66 0.99 -6.33
C PHE A 99 1.78 2.29 -7.13
N VAL A 100 2.28 3.39 -6.54
CA VAL A 100 2.49 4.63 -7.28
C VAL A 100 3.94 4.75 -7.71
N PRO A 101 4.24 4.74 -9.03
CA PRO A 101 5.61 4.94 -9.52
C PRO A 101 6.18 6.28 -9.04
N GLU A 102 7.48 6.33 -8.78
CA GLU A 102 8.15 7.58 -8.33
C GLU A 102 7.88 8.76 -9.26
N SER A 103 7.89 8.52 -10.56
CA SER A 103 7.60 9.54 -11.59
C SER A 103 6.20 10.14 -11.49
N SER A 104 5.26 9.43 -10.82
CA SER A 104 3.87 9.83 -10.61
C SER A 104 3.60 10.32 -9.18
N ARG A 105 4.61 10.33 -8.31
CA ARG A 105 4.49 10.81 -6.92
C ARG A 105 4.58 12.34 -6.83
N THR A 106 3.67 13.02 -7.51
CA THR A 106 3.56 14.47 -7.45
C THR A 106 2.51 14.86 -6.43
N ALA A 107 2.93 15.59 -5.38
CA ALA A 107 2.01 16.19 -4.41
C ALA A 107 1.52 17.53 -4.98
N THR A 108 0.22 17.68 -5.18
CA THR A 108 -0.41 18.96 -5.55
C THR A 108 -1.02 19.63 -4.32
N ASP A 109 -1.56 20.84 -4.51
CA ASP A 109 -2.14 21.68 -3.46
C ASP A 109 -3.52 21.19 -2.98
N VAL A 110 -3.69 19.88 -2.78
CA VAL A 110 -4.89 19.32 -2.17
C VAL A 110 -4.81 19.50 -0.66
N ARG A 111 -5.90 19.97 -0.06
CA ARG A 111 -5.99 20.19 1.38
C ARG A 111 -7.22 19.48 1.92
N PHE A 112 -7.00 18.69 2.96
CA PHE A 112 -8.03 18.20 3.86
C PHE A 112 -7.92 18.96 5.18
N ASP A 113 -9.05 19.27 5.80
CA ASP A 113 -9.10 20.11 7.00
C ASP A 113 -8.43 19.45 8.22
N ASP A 114 -8.29 18.13 8.20
CA ASP A 114 -7.68 17.30 9.24
C ASP A 114 -6.26 16.79 8.90
N VAL A 115 -5.63 17.32 7.84
CA VAL A 115 -4.26 16.99 7.45
C VAL A 115 -3.36 18.21 7.62
N ASP A 116 -2.46 18.14 8.59
CA ASP A 116 -1.42 19.15 8.76
C ASP A 116 -0.41 19.03 7.61
N ASP A 117 -0.12 20.16 6.93
CA ASP A 117 0.81 20.19 5.81
C ASP A 117 2.24 19.74 6.19
N ASP A 118 2.64 19.91 7.45
CA ASP A 118 3.95 19.50 7.97
C ASP A 118 3.96 18.06 8.51
N ALA A 119 2.81 17.36 8.50
CA ALA A 119 2.75 15.99 8.97
C ALA A 119 3.51 15.03 8.02
N TRP A 120 4.16 14.01 8.59
CA TRP A 120 4.95 13.02 7.85
C TRP A 120 4.16 12.32 6.74
N TYR A 121 2.84 12.22 6.87
CA TYR A 121 1.94 11.56 5.93
C TYR A 121 1.33 12.50 4.88
N ALA A 122 1.43 13.83 5.06
CA ALA A 122 0.75 14.80 4.20
C ALA A 122 1.05 14.60 2.71
N SER A 123 2.32 14.37 2.37
CA SER A 123 2.72 14.13 0.97
C SER A 123 2.09 12.86 0.40
N TYR A 124 2.01 11.78 1.18
CA TYR A 124 1.39 10.53 0.73
C TYR A 124 -0.11 10.68 0.51
N VAL A 125 -0.80 11.42 1.38
CA VAL A 125 -2.24 11.74 1.21
C VAL A 125 -2.47 12.52 -0.08
N LYS A 126 -1.68 13.56 -0.34
CA LYS A 126 -1.76 14.37 -1.57
C LYS A 126 -1.49 13.52 -2.83
N ILE A 127 -0.46 12.68 -2.80
CA ILE A 127 -0.13 11.75 -3.90
C ILE A 127 -1.30 10.78 -4.15
N ALA A 128 -1.83 10.16 -3.10
CA ALA A 128 -2.94 9.21 -3.23
C ALA A 128 -4.20 9.88 -3.79
N TYR A 129 -4.51 11.10 -3.38
CA TYR A 129 -5.63 11.87 -3.91
C TYR A 129 -5.43 12.18 -5.41
N ASN A 130 -4.26 12.66 -5.80
CA ASN A 130 -3.94 12.98 -7.19
C ASN A 130 -4.02 11.79 -8.14
N ASN A 131 -3.71 10.60 -7.62
CA ASN A 131 -3.79 9.35 -8.36
C ASN A 131 -5.18 8.68 -8.26
N ASN A 132 -6.22 9.39 -7.75
CA ASN A 132 -7.58 8.89 -7.57
C ASN A 132 -7.69 7.64 -6.68
N ILE A 133 -6.72 7.41 -5.82
CA ILE A 133 -6.69 6.28 -4.88
C ILE A 133 -7.62 6.54 -3.70
N ILE A 134 -7.70 7.79 -3.24
CA ILE A 134 -8.56 8.24 -2.13
C ILE A 134 -9.41 9.44 -2.54
N LYS A 135 -10.52 9.63 -1.80
CA LYS A 135 -11.40 10.81 -1.92
C LYS A 135 -11.64 11.53 -0.59
N GLY A 136 -11.16 10.97 0.51
CA GLY A 136 -11.50 11.38 1.87
C GLY A 136 -12.74 10.67 2.43
N VAL A 137 -13.15 11.06 3.64
CA VAL A 137 -14.28 10.46 4.38
C VAL A 137 -15.54 11.33 4.40
N GLY A 138 -15.56 12.43 3.67
CA GLY A 138 -16.60 13.44 3.66
C GLY A 138 -16.17 14.70 4.39
N ASP A 139 -16.96 15.77 4.26
CA ASP A 139 -16.77 17.08 4.91
C ASP A 139 -15.33 17.62 4.79
N ASN A 140 -14.73 17.45 3.63
CA ASN A 140 -13.35 17.81 3.34
C ASN A 140 -12.30 17.18 4.29
N ARG A 141 -12.61 15.99 4.89
CA ARG A 141 -11.71 15.30 5.81
C ARG A 141 -11.09 14.06 5.16
N PHE A 142 -9.84 13.80 5.52
CA PHE A 142 -9.14 12.57 5.17
C PHE A 142 -9.45 11.42 6.14
N GLY A 143 -9.69 11.69 7.41
CA GLY A 143 -9.83 10.72 8.49
C GLY A 143 -8.49 10.44 9.20
N THR A 144 -7.72 11.50 9.47
CA THR A 144 -6.42 11.42 10.15
C THR A 144 -6.56 10.83 11.56
N GLY A 145 -5.67 9.89 11.91
CA GLY A 145 -5.62 9.23 13.21
C GLY A 145 -6.69 8.16 13.43
N GLU A 146 -7.58 7.95 12.48
CA GLU A 146 -8.59 6.90 12.56
C GLU A 146 -8.00 5.55 12.12
N ASN A 147 -8.31 4.46 12.84
CA ASN A 147 -8.01 3.13 12.36
C ASN A 147 -8.81 2.86 11.08
N ILE A 148 -8.17 2.27 10.08
CA ILE A 148 -8.85 2.01 8.80
C ILE A 148 -9.76 0.78 8.93
N THR A 149 -10.98 0.87 8.40
CA THR A 149 -11.86 -0.30 8.29
C THR A 149 -11.46 -1.21 7.14
N ARG A 150 -11.84 -2.48 7.21
CA ARG A 150 -11.56 -3.46 6.16
C ARG A 150 -12.16 -3.07 4.81
N GLN A 151 -13.37 -2.51 4.78
CA GLN A 151 -13.99 -2.05 3.54
C GLN A 151 -13.30 -0.82 2.94
N ASP A 152 -12.81 0.10 3.78
CA ASP A 152 -12.05 1.26 3.31
C ASP A 152 -10.70 0.85 2.75
N ALA A 153 -10.00 -0.06 3.45
CA ALA A 153 -8.73 -0.60 2.96
C ALA A 153 -8.89 -1.32 1.62
N ALA A 154 -9.92 -2.16 1.47
CA ALA A 154 -10.25 -2.81 0.20
C ALA A 154 -10.49 -1.79 -0.91
N THR A 155 -11.24 -0.71 -0.62
CA THR A 155 -11.53 0.36 -1.58
C THR A 155 -10.26 1.08 -2.02
N ILE A 156 -9.38 1.43 -1.08
CA ILE A 156 -8.12 2.13 -1.38
C ILE A 156 -7.18 1.26 -2.22
N VAL A 157 -7.01 -0.01 -1.85
CA VAL A 157 -6.16 -0.95 -2.60
C VAL A 157 -6.71 -1.20 -4.01
N TYR A 158 -8.02 -1.42 -4.14
CA TYR A 158 -8.65 -1.61 -5.45
C TYR A 158 -8.48 -0.38 -6.34
N ASN A 159 -8.74 0.83 -5.82
CA ASN A 159 -8.54 2.06 -6.57
C ASN A 159 -7.09 2.21 -7.04
N SER A 160 -6.11 1.84 -6.20
CA SER A 160 -4.70 1.89 -6.58
C SER A 160 -4.36 0.89 -7.69
N ALA A 161 -4.93 -0.32 -7.62
CA ALA A 161 -4.76 -1.34 -8.64
C ALA A 161 -5.36 -0.92 -9.99
N ILE A 162 -6.53 -0.28 -9.99
CA ILE A 162 -7.15 0.27 -11.20
C ILE A 162 -6.33 1.45 -11.75
N SER A 163 -5.93 2.40 -10.89
CA SER A 163 -5.14 3.56 -11.29
C SER A 163 -3.78 3.16 -11.88
N GLY A 164 -3.13 2.15 -11.28
CA GLY A 164 -1.88 1.57 -11.75
C GLY A 164 -2.01 0.61 -12.93
N SER A 165 -3.23 0.36 -13.44
CA SER A 165 -3.53 -0.63 -14.49
C SER A 165 -3.10 -2.07 -14.14
N LEU A 166 -3.04 -2.39 -12.85
CA LEU A 166 -2.76 -3.74 -12.33
C LEU A 166 -3.99 -4.64 -12.36
N MET A 167 -5.17 -4.02 -12.31
CA MET A 167 -6.48 -4.68 -12.45
C MET A 167 -7.34 -3.90 -13.44
N THR A 168 -8.28 -4.61 -14.07
CA THR A 168 -9.31 -4.01 -14.91
C THR A 168 -10.65 -4.01 -14.20
N LYS A 169 -11.50 -3.02 -14.51
CA LYS A 169 -12.89 -3.05 -14.08
C LYS A 169 -13.62 -4.11 -14.91
N GLU A 170 -14.07 -5.16 -14.23
CA GLU A 170 -14.87 -6.21 -14.82
C GLU A 170 -16.28 -6.22 -14.22
N GLU A 171 -17.24 -6.83 -14.92
CA GLU A 171 -18.54 -7.10 -14.31
C GLU A 171 -18.36 -8.07 -13.15
N LEU A 172 -18.76 -7.61 -11.97
CA LEU A 172 -18.62 -8.39 -10.74
C LEU A 172 -19.82 -9.34 -10.61
N GLY A 173 -19.51 -10.59 -10.30
CA GLY A 173 -20.50 -11.52 -9.79
C GLY A 173 -20.95 -11.19 -8.37
N ASP A 174 -21.81 -12.00 -7.80
CA ASP A 174 -22.26 -11.85 -6.43
C ASP A 174 -21.10 -11.95 -5.44
N ILE A 175 -21.12 -11.09 -4.43
CA ILE A 175 -20.17 -11.15 -3.32
C ILE A 175 -20.53 -12.35 -2.45
N ALA A 176 -19.61 -13.32 -2.32
CA ALA A 176 -19.85 -14.59 -1.66
C ALA A 176 -19.77 -14.55 -0.12
N PHE A 177 -19.74 -13.38 0.50
CA PHE A 177 -19.71 -13.24 1.96
C PHE A 177 -21.12 -13.21 2.56
N GLU A 178 -21.33 -13.92 3.68
CA GLU A 178 -22.61 -13.99 4.37
C GLU A 178 -23.06 -12.62 4.91
N ASP A 179 -22.09 -11.76 5.23
CA ASP A 179 -22.29 -10.38 5.71
C ASP A 179 -22.25 -9.31 4.61
N ALA A 180 -22.36 -9.71 3.32
CA ALA A 180 -22.29 -8.79 2.19
C ALA A 180 -23.30 -7.62 2.26
N ALA A 181 -24.44 -7.81 2.95
CA ALA A 181 -25.44 -6.77 3.16
C ALA A 181 -24.93 -5.59 4.01
N TYR A 182 -23.89 -5.79 4.83
CA TYR A 182 -23.27 -4.76 5.65
C TYR A 182 -22.15 -4.01 4.96
N ILE A 183 -21.72 -4.46 3.77
CA ILE A 183 -20.74 -3.75 2.96
C ILE A 183 -21.38 -2.50 2.37
N SER A 184 -20.79 -1.34 2.65
CA SER A 184 -21.26 -0.07 2.10
C SER A 184 -21.22 -0.06 0.56
N ASP A 185 -22.16 0.62 -0.08
CA ASP A 185 -22.29 0.60 -1.54
C ASP A 185 -21.01 1.04 -2.27
N TYR A 186 -20.28 2.00 -1.71
CA TYR A 186 -19.01 2.47 -2.28
C TYR A 186 -17.90 1.41 -2.28
N ALA A 187 -17.98 0.41 -1.41
CA ALA A 187 -16.96 -0.62 -1.24
C ALA A 187 -17.28 -1.94 -1.96
N LYS A 188 -18.54 -2.15 -2.38
CA LYS A 188 -18.98 -3.41 -2.98
C LYS A 188 -18.16 -3.81 -4.20
N GLU A 189 -17.87 -2.86 -5.10
CA GLU A 189 -17.04 -3.11 -6.29
C GLU A 189 -15.66 -3.61 -5.88
N ALA A 190 -15.01 -2.91 -4.96
CA ALA A 190 -13.68 -3.23 -4.50
C ALA A 190 -13.62 -4.60 -3.80
N VAL A 191 -14.54 -4.85 -2.86
CA VAL A 191 -14.60 -6.13 -2.12
C VAL A 191 -14.87 -7.29 -3.06
N GLY A 192 -15.81 -7.13 -4.00
CA GLY A 192 -16.12 -8.14 -5.00
C GLY A 192 -14.92 -8.47 -5.88
N ALA A 193 -14.26 -7.45 -6.46
CA ALA A 193 -13.10 -7.64 -7.32
C ALA A 193 -11.93 -8.31 -6.59
N LEU A 194 -11.58 -7.84 -5.38
CA LEU A 194 -10.49 -8.41 -4.61
C LEU A 194 -10.79 -9.83 -4.13
N SER A 195 -12.06 -10.15 -3.81
CA SER A 195 -12.49 -11.49 -3.44
C SER A 195 -12.41 -12.48 -4.62
N GLN A 196 -12.90 -12.09 -5.80
CA GLN A 196 -12.84 -12.90 -7.01
C GLN A 196 -11.40 -13.22 -7.43
N ASN A 197 -10.49 -12.28 -7.23
CA ASN A 197 -9.06 -12.46 -7.46
C ASN A 197 -8.33 -13.13 -6.29
N ARG A 198 -9.04 -13.60 -5.26
CA ARG A 198 -8.50 -14.28 -4.07
C ARG A 198 -7.47 -13.45 -3.28
N ILE A 199 -7.51 -12.15 -3.41
CA ILE A 199 -6.67 -11.21 -2.66
C ILE A 199 -7.21 -11.08 -1.24
N ILE A 200 -8.55 -11.06 -1.08
CA ILE A 200 -9.22 -11.11 0.21
C ILE A 200 -10.10 -12.36 0.32
N ASN A 201 -10.10 -13.01 1.49
CA ASN A 201 -10.79 -14.28 1.72
C ASN A 201 -11.72 -14.24 2.95
N GLY A 202 -11.97 -13.06 3.51
CA GLY A 202 -12.72 -12.91 4.74
C GLY A 202 -11.91 -13.26 6.00
N VAL A 203 -12.56 -13.12 7.18
CA VAL A 203 -11.92 -13.35 8.49
C VAL A 203 -12.07 -14.78 8.98
N ASP A 204 -13.14 -15.49 8.57
CA ASP A 204 -13.47 -16.85 8.98
C ASP A 204 -13.85 -17.77 7.81
N GLY A 205 -13.57 -17.33 6.59
CA GLY A 205 -13.93 -18.01 5.34
C GLY A 205 -15.39 -17.81 4.91
N ARG A 206 -16.21 -17.05 5.69
CA ARG A 206 -17.62 -16.74 5.39
C ARG A 206 -17.91 -15.25 5.42
N ASN A 207 -17.37 -14.55 6.40
CA ASN A 207 -17.62 -13.13 6.63
C ASN A 207 -16.45 -12.27 6.19
N PHE A 208 -16.76 -11.12 5.59
CA PHE A 208 -15.76 -10.11 5.25
C PHE A 208 -15.42 -9.21 6.43
N ALA A 209 -16.37 -8.98 7.34
CA ALA A 209 -16.29 -8.06 8.46
C ALA A 209 -15.97 -6.61 8.02
N PRO A 210 -16.85 -5.94 7.23
CA PRO A 210 -16.53 -4.69 6.55
C PRO A 210 -16.17 -3.54 7.48
N LEU A 211 -16.76 -3.49 8.68
CA LEU A 211 -16.58 -2.41 9.65
C LEU A 211 -15.48 -2.68 10.69
N ASP A 212 -14.94 -3.89 10.73
CA ASP A 212 -13.82 -4.21 11.61
C ASP A 212 -12.56 -3.45 11.17
N TYR A 213 -11.70 -3.13 12.12
CA TYR A 213 -10.43 -2.48 11.83
C TYR A 213 -9.42 -3.49 11.27
N LEU A 214 -8.63 -3.01 10.32
CA LEU A 214 -7.58 -3.81 9.69
C LEU A 214 -6.34 -3.84 10.59
N THR A 215 -5.79 -5.03 10.76
CA THR A 215 -4.49 -5.17 11.43
C THR A 215 -3.33 -4.91 10.45
N ARG A 216 -2.14 -4.65 11.00
CA ARG A 216 -0.92 -4.43 10.21
C ARG A 216 -0.54 -5.66 9.38
N ALA A 217 -0.74 -6.87 9.92
CA ALA A 217 -0.50 -8.12 9.18
C ALA A 217 -1.50 -8.31 8.02
N GLU A 218 -2.77 -7.98 8.24
CA GLU A 218 -3.79 -8.01 7.18
C GLU A 218 -3.52 -6.98 6.09
N ALA A 219 -3.07 -5.77 6.47
CA ALA A 219 -2.65 -4.74 5.53
C ALA A 219 -1.52 -5.23 4.63
N ALA A 220 -0.47 -5.82 5.21
CA ALA A 220 0.63 -6.41 4.45
C ALA A 220 0.13 -7.51 3.49
N LYS A 221 -0.77 -8.39 3.96
CA LYS A 221 -1.33 -9.48 3.15
C LYS A 221 -2.13 -8.99 1.95
N ILE A 222 -2.98 -7.98 2.13
CA ILE A 222 -3.81 -7.44 1.04
C ILE A 222 -2.93 -6.72 0.01
N ILE A 223 -1.98 -5.89 0.44
CA ILE A 223 -1.05 -5.19 -0.45
C ILE A 223 -0.21 -6.20 -1.24
N TYR A 224 0.35 -7.19 -0.57
CA TYR A 224 1.14 -8.24 -1.21
C TYR A 224 0.31 -9.07 -2.20
N GLY A 225 -0.96 -9.34 -1.88
CA GLY A 225 -1.88 -10.04 -2.78
C GLY A 225 -2.05 -9.32 -4.11
N VAL A 226 -2.24 -7.99 -4.12
CA VAL A 226 -2.32 -7.20 -5.36
C VAL A 226 -0.97 -7.18 -6.08
N TYR A 227 0.12 -7.06 -5.34
CA TYR A 227 1.47 -7.06 -5.90
C TYR A 227 1.76 -8.34 -6.70
N THR A 228 1.39 -9.51 -6.16
CA THR A 228 1.69 -10.81 -6.78
C THR A 228 0.73 -11.23 -7.90
N VAL A 229 -0.50 -10.68 -7.98
CA VAL A 229 -1.41 -10.93 -9.11
C VAL A 229 -0.93 -10.23 -10.39
N SER A 230 -0.09 -9.23 -10.23
CA SER A 230 0.44 -8.43 -11.34
C SER A 230 1.73 -8.97 -11.95
N GLU A 231 2.32 -10.03 -11.38
CA GLU A 231 3.45 -10.79 -11.93
C GLU A 231 2.99 -11.93 -12.84
#